data_dd9e4031ecb7a08b5485f721213bac8f
#
_entry.id   dd9e4031ecb7a08b5485f721213bac8f
#
_cell.length_a   1.000
_cell.length_b   1.000
_cell.length_c   1.000
_cell.angle_alpha   90.00
_cell.angle_beta   90.00
_cell.angle_gamma   90.00
#
_symmetry.space_group_name_H-M   'P 1'
#
loop_
_entity.id
_entity.type
_entity.pdbx_description
1 polymer ?
#
loop_
_entity_poly.entity_id
_entity_poly.type
_entity_poly.pdbx_seq_one_letter_code
_entity_poly.pdbx_strand_id
1 'polypeptide(L)'
;SDEDKVLLEKYVDAKVMDKKSDLCYGMVLYLSSLLKDNGYLGVIVSNAWLGTKAGEKFYHALTDFYYLEQVHISGNGRWFQNADVVTTILILRKKAKGEVSMQSTSFFVWKKSLENIGNNSTLEQEIVSASLLNKVNDFSVVEQSTYTEMQIENLKSLNISYNAMFHDVLWLLDIKDKLVPLKSLFKVFRGSRRGWDELF
;
A
#
# COMPACT_ATOMS: atom_id res chain seq x y z
N SER A 1 13.59 14.25 -12.79
CA SER A 1 14.07 14.34 -14.18
C SER A 1 14.40 12.95 -14.70
N ASP A 2 14.62 12.80 -16.03
CA ASP A 2 15.07 11.51 -16.59
C ASP A 2 16.49 11.14 -16.11
N GLU A 3 17.29 12.12 -15.77
CA GLU A 3 18.63 11.94 -15.16
C GLU A 3 18.57 11.30 -13.77
N ASP A 4 17.59 11.69 -12.94
CA ASP A 4 17.39 11.09 -11.61
C ASP A 4 16.96 9.63 -11.72
N LYS A 5 16.18 9.28 -12.75
CA LYS A 5 15.78 7.89 -13.03
C LYS A 5 16.98 7.05 -13.44
N VAL A 6 17.86 7.55 -14.29
CA VAL A 6 19.10 6.86 -14.71
C VAL A 6 20.02 6.62 -13.51
N LEU A 7 20.11 7.58 -12.60
CA LEU A 7 20.89 7.42 -11.36
C LEU A 7 20.30 6.33 -10.47
N LEU A 8 18.98 6.27 -10.33
CA LEU A 8 18.30 5.23 -9.55
C LEU A 8 18.34 3.85 -10.22
N GLU A 9 18.24 3.79 -11.55
CA GLU A 9 18.39 2.55 -12.32
C GLU A 9 19.78 1.89 -12.11
N LYS A 10 20.79 2.67 -11.77
CA LYS A 10 22.11 2.15 -11.44
C LYS A 10 22.15 1.38 -10.11
N TYR A 11 21.22 1.67 -9.21
CA TYR A 11 21.15 1.07 -7.88
C TYR A 11 19.96 0.13 -7.68
N VAL A 12 18.95 0.26 -8.53
CA VAL A 12 17.73 -0.56 -8.51
C VAL A 12 17.63 -1.24 -9.87
N ASP A 13 17.51 -2.55 -9.92
CA ASP A 13 17.40 -3.30 -11.18
C ASP A 13 16.33 -2.65 -12.07
N ALA A 14 16.70 -2.28 -13.30
CA ALA A 14 15.84 -1.62 -14.28
C ALA A 14 14.52 -2.39 -14.60
N LYS A 15 14.44 -3.68 -14.24
CA LYS A 15 13.21 -4.48 -14.33
C LYS A 15 12.11 -4.00 -13.39
N VAL A 16 12.46 -3.28 -12.32
CA VAL A 16 11.54 -2.82 -11.29
C VAL A 16 10.91 -1.49 -11.64
N MET A 17 11.63 -0.65 -12.36
CA MET A 17 11.18 0.69 -12.73
C MET A 17 10.98 0.79 -14.24
N ASP A 18 9.74 0.96 -14.67
CA ASP A 18 9.47 1.37 -16.05
C ASP A 18 9.36 2.91 -16.15
N LYS A 19 9.34 3.43 -17.39
CA LYS A 19 9.26 4.88 -17.67
C LYS A 19 8.03 5.57 -17.04
N LYS A 20 7.03 4.81 -16.61
CA LYS A 20 5.79 5.30 -16.00
C LYS A 20 5.76 5.11 -14.48
N SER A 21 6.80 4.52 -13.90
CA SER A 21 6.89 4.36 -12.45
C SER A 21 7.13 5.70 -11.78
N ASP A 22 6.54 5.88 -10.61
CA ASP A 22 6.78 7.03 -9.76
C ASP A 22 8.23 6.99 -9.25
N LEU A 23 8.90 8.14 -9.27
CA LEU A 23 10.27 8.27 -8.79
C LEU A 23 10.41 7.84 -7.32
N CYS A 24 9.36 8.07 -6.52
CA CYS A 24 9.37 7.69 -5.11
C CYS A 24 9.56 6.19 -4.89
N TYR A 25 9.12 5.33 -5.82
CA TYR A 25 9.33 3.88 -5.72
C TYR A 25 10.81 3.52 -5.74
N GLY A 26 11.55 4.08 -6.70
CA GLY A 26 13.00 3.87 -6.78
C GLY A 26 13.73 4.40 -5.56
N MET A 27 13.31 5.56 -5.02
CA MET A 27 13.89 6.11 -3.80
C MET A 27 13.68 5.19 -2.60
N VAL A 28 12.48 4.66 -2.41
CA VAL A 28 12.19 3.72 -1.30
C VAL A 28 13.08 2.48 -1.40
N LEU A 29 13.24 1.93 -2.60
CA LEU A 29 14.11 0.76 -2.82
C LEU A 29 15.59 1.08 -2.58
N TYR A 30 16.05 2.24 -3.05
CA TYR A 30 17.42 2.70 -2.82
C TYR A 30 17.75 2.88 -1.34
N LEU A 31 16.81 3.39 -0.53
CA LEU A 31 16.97 3.57 0.90
C LEU A 31 17.28 2.26 1.64
N SER A 32 16.96 1.09 1.06
CA SER A 32 17.34 -0.20 1.63
C SER A 32 18.85 -0.35 1.79
N SER A 33 19.65 0.24 0.87
CA SER A 33 21.10 0.19 0.92
C SER A 33 21.71 1.01 2.06
N LEU A 34 20.98 2.00 2.57
CA LEU A 34 21.42 2.89 3.63
C LEU A 34 20.98 2.43 5.03
N LEU A 35 20.03 1.51 5.09
CA LEU A 35 19.52 0.99 6.36
C LEU A 35 20.36 -0.19 6.86
N LYS A 36 20.46 -0.30 8.18
CA LYS A 36 20.94 -1.52 8.84
C LYS A 36 19.93 -2.65 8.67
N ASP A 37 20.40 -3.87 8.72
CA ASP A 37 19.53 -5.05 8.82
C ASP A 37 18.59 -4.89 10.02
N ASN A 38 17.32 -5.25 9.84
CA ASN A 38 16.23 -5.00 10.77
C ASN A 38 15.92 -3.52 11.07
N GLY A 39 16.55 -2.57 10.34
CA GLY A 39 16.24 -1.15 10.45
C GLY A 39 14.84 -0.83 9.88
N TYR A 40 14.20 0.17 10.43
CA TYR A 40 12.86 0.62 10.04
C TYR A 40 12.93 1.82 9.12
N LEU A 41 12.01 1.86 8.14
CA LEU A 41 11.75 3.00 7.27
C LEU A 41 10.25 3.33 7.33
N GLY A 42 9.92 4.54 7.79
CA GLY A 42 8.60 5.14 7.63
C GLY A 42 8.62 6.06 6.41
N VAL A 43 7.72 5.85 5.46
CA VAL A 43 7.69 6.65 4.24
C VAL A 43 6.27 6.95 3.80
N ILE A 44 6.06 8.15 3.25
CA ILE A 44 4.80 8.59 2.65
C ILE A 44 4.96 8.50 1.13
N VAL A 45 4.06 7.76 0.49
CA VAL A 45 4.03 7.58 -0.96
C VAL A 45 2.64 7.85 -1.52
N SER A 46 2.53 8.10 -2.82
CA SER A 46 1.23 8.17 -3.49
C SER A 46 0.48 6.85 -3.35
N ASN A 47 -0.85 6.88 -3.15
CA ASN A 47 -1.67 5.68 -3.09
C ASN A 47 -1.83 4.95 -4.44
N ALA A 48 -1.31 5.50 -5.52
CA ALA A 48 -1.42 4.93 -6.87
C ALA A 48 -0.85 3.49 -6.96
N TRP A 49 0.09 3.13 -6.08
CA TRP A 49 0.66 1.78 -6.06
C TRP A 49 -0.38 0.70 -5.69
N LEU A 50 -1.44 1.05 -4.96
CA LEU A 50 -2.44 0.10 -4.49
C LEU A 50 -3.29 -0.51 -5.63
N GLY A 51 -3.40 0.16 -6.77
CA GLY A 51 -4.28 -0.27 -7.85
C GLY A 51 -3.69 -0.22 -9.27
N THR A 52 -2.40 0.01 -9.42
CA THR A 52 -1.74 0.10 -10.73
C THR A 52 -0.76 -1.05 -10.98
N LYS A 53 -0.51 -1.36 -12.25
CA LYS A 53 0.52 -2.34 -12.63
C LYS A 53 1.93 -1.93 -12.19
N ALA A 54 2.23 -0.63 -12.20
CA ALA A 54 3.50 -0.12 -11.68
C ALA A 54 3.59 -0.34 -10.16
N GLY A 55 2.47 -0.20 -9.45
CA GLY A 55 2.40 -0.50 -8.03
C GLY A 55 2.57 -1.98 -7.70
N GLU A 56 2.10 -2.89 -8.54
CA GLU A 56 2.37 -4.33 -8.36
C GLU A 56 3.87 -4.63 -8.49
N LYS A 57 4.54 -4.07 -9.49
CA LYS A 57 5.99 -4.19 -9.64
C LYS A 57 6.73 -3.60 -8.43
N PHE A 58 6.29 -2.44 -7.97
CA PHE A 58 6.85 -1.80 -6.79
C PHE A 58 6.69 -2.69 -5.54
N TYR A 59 5.51 -3.26 -5.31
CA TYR A 59 5.29 -4.16 -4.19
C TYR A 59 6.22 -5.38 -4.22
N HIS A 60 6.33 -6.05 -5.39
CA HIS A 60 7.22 -7.20 -5.52
C HIS A 60 8.67 -6.83 -5.25
N ALA A 61 9.15 -5.72 -5.83
CA ALA A 61 10.50 -5.25 -5.57
C ALA A 61 10.72 -4.84 -4.12
N LEU A 62 9.72 -4.21 -3.50
CA LEU A 62 9.77 -3.81 -2.11
C LEU A 62 9.94 -5.03 -1.20
N THR A 63 9.22 -6.12 -1.48
CA THR A 63 9.30 -7.36 -0.71
C THR A 63 10.62 -8.12 -0.87
N ASP A 64 11.45 -7.80 -1.87
CA ASP A 64 12.82 -8.33 -1.96
C ASP A 64 13.74 -7.75 -0.87
N PHE A 65 13.52 -6.50 -0.48
CA PHE A 65 14.38 -5.77 0.46
C PHE A 65 13.79 -5.61 1.85
N TYR A 66 12.46 -5.55 1.94
CA TYR A 66 11.75 -5.20 3.16
C TYR A 66 10.65 -6.20 3.51
N TYR A 67 10.34 -6.26 4.77
CA TYR A 67 9.02 -6.68 5.24
C TYR A 67 8.12 -5.44 5.27
N LEU A 68 6.99 -5.50 4.59
CA LEU A 68 5.94 -4.49 4.69
C LEU A 68 5.13 -4.79 5.95
N GLU A 69 5.39 -4.08 7.02
CA GLU A 69 4.73 -4.34 8.29
C GLU A 69 3.38 -3.65 8.38
N GLN A 70 3.31 -2.37 7.96
CA GLN A 70 2.07 -1.60 8.05
C GLN A 70 1.85 -0.72 6.84
N VAL A 71 0.58 -0.58 6.46
CA VAL A 71 0.09 0.33 5.43
C VAL A 71 -1.06 1.15 6.01
N HIS A 72 -0.94 2.47 6.01
CA HIS A 72 -1.96 3.36 6.55
C HIS A 72 -2.55 4.23 5.46
N ILE A 73 -3.89 4.37 5.45
CA ILE A 73 -4.62 5.32 4.63
C ILE A 73 -5.56 6.17 5.47
N SER A 74 -5.92 7.33 4.93
CA SER A 74 -7.00 8.15 5.49
C SER A 74 -8.35 7.65 4.98
N GLY A 75 -9.28 7.38 5.88
CA GLY A 75 -10.68 7.13 5.57
C GLY A 75 -11.47 8.43 5.28
N ASN A 76 -10.89 9.59 5.59
CA ASN A 76 -11.47 10.92 5.37
C ASN A 76 -10.91 11.65 4.13
N GLY A 77 -10.33 10.90 3.18
CA GLY A 77 -9.77 11.48 1.96
C GLY A 77 -8.27 11.79 2.09
N ARG A 78 -7.89 13.06 1.96
CA ARG A 78 -6.47 13.46 1.92
C ARG A 78 -5.91 13.66 3.32
N TRP A 79 -4.69 13.17 3.56
CA TRP A 79 -3.95 13.46 4.79
C TRP A 79 -3.50 14.93 4.87
N PHE A 80 -3.20 15.52 3.71
CA PHE A 80 -2.67 16.87 3.59
C PHE A 80 -3.65 17.74 2.80
N GLN A 81 -4.12 18.83 3.40
CA GLN A 81 -5.12 19.73 2.79
C GLN A 81 -4.60 20.40 1.51
N ASN A 82 -3.31 20.72 1.47
CA ASN A 82 -2.66 21.42 0.37
C ASN A 82 -2.03 20.50 -0.68
N ALA A 83 -2.30 19.19 -0.62
CA ALA A 83 -1.78 18.24 -1.59
C ALA A 83 -2.91 17.63 -2.41
N ASP A 84 -2.77 17.66 -3.74
CA ASP A 84 -3.76 17.06 -4.66
C ASP A 84 -3.63 15.52 -4.77
N VAL A 85 -2.75 14.93 -4.00
CA VAL A 85 -2.46 13.50 -4.03
C VAL A 85 -2.96 12.82 -2.77
N VAL A 86 -3.70 11.73 -2.92
CA VAL A 86 -3.99 10.81 -1.83
C VAL A 86 -2.75 9.96 -1.59
N THR A 87 -2.33 9.87 -0.33
CA THR A 87 -1.09 9.21 0.05
C THR A 87 -1.32 8.05 0.99
N THR A 88 -0.38 7.13 1.01
CA THR A 88 -0.26 6.05 2.00
C THR A 88 1.00 6.26 2.83
N ILE A 89 0.96 5.84 4.08
CA ILE A 89 2.15 5.73 4.93
C ILE A 89 2.52 4.25 4.99
N LEU A 90 3.77 3.94 4.69
CA LEU A 90 4.31 2.59 4.77
C LEU A 90 5.30 2.51 5.94
N ILE A 91 5.17 1.47 6.75
CA ILE A 91 6.18 1.09 7.74
C ILE A 91 6.85 -0.18 7.24
N LEU A 92 8.12 -0.06 6.97
CA LEU A 92 8.94 -1.08 6.35
C LEU A 92 10.06 -1.47 7.31
N ARG A 93 10.36 -2.78 7.43
CA ARG A 93 11.53 -3.28 8.14
C ARG A 93 12.47 -3.93 7.14
N LYS A 94 13.72 -3.50 7.10
CA LYS A 94 14.72 -4.09 6.22
C LYS A 94 14.96 -5.55 6.58
N LYS A 95 14.94 -6.42 5.59
CA LYS A 95 15.28 -7.84 5.73
C LYS A 95 16.75 -8.00 6.12
N ALA A 96 17.03 -8.84 7.10
CA ALA A 96 18.39 -9.26 7.38
C ALA A 96 18.85 -10.29 6.34
N LYS A 97 20.15 -10.32 6.07
CA LYS A 97 20.72 -11.27 5.11
C LYS A 97 20.45 -12.71 5.54
N GLY A 98 19.75 -13.47 4.69
CA GLY A 98 19.42 -14.88 4.94
C GLY A 98 18.20 -15.07 5.87
N GLU A 99 17.51 -14.02 6.26
CA GLU A 99 16.29 -14.12 7.04
C GLU A 99 15.14 -14.66 6.17
N VAL A 100 14.54 -15.76 6.63
CA VAL A 100 13.28 -16.29 6.09
C VAL A 100 12.28 -16.24 7.22
N SER A 101 11.38 -15.27 7.17
CA SER A 101 10.33 -15.09 8.19
C SER A 101 8.98 -15.01 7.52
N MET A 102 8.00 -15.74 8.04
CA MET A 102 6.61 -15.52 7.70
C MET A 102 6.14 -14.25 8.41
N GLN A 103 5.98 -13.20 7.64
CA GLN A 103 5.50 -11.92 8.16
C GLN A 103 4.04 -11.69 7.79
N SER A 104 3.40 -10.86 8.59
CA SER A 104 2.06 -10.36 8.32
C SER A 104 2.13 -8.86 8.06
N THR A 105 1.33 -8.38 7.12
CA THR A 105 1.13 -6.97 6.83
C THR A 105 -0.19 -6.52 7.43
N SER A 106 -0.18 -5.45 8.19
CA SER A 106 -1.39 -4.81 8.73
C SER A 106 -1.77 -3.58 7.91
N PHE A 107 -3.03 -3.49 7.54
CA PHE A 107 -3.62 -2.40 6.78
C PHE A 107 -4.55 -1.60 7.69
N PHE A 108 -4.36 -0.29 7.76
CA PHE A 108 -5.07 0.61 8.66
C PHE A 108 -5.83 1.68 7.89
N VAL A 109 -7.11 1.86 8.22
CA VAL A 109 -7.94 2.97 7.75
C VAL A 109 -8.24 3.90 8.91
N TRP A 110 -7.69 5.11 8.87
CA TRP A 110 -7.92 6.12 9.89
C TRP A 110 -9.21 6.89 9.61
N LYS A 111 -10.19 6.76 10.50
CA LYS A 111 -11.53 7.36 10.34
C LYS A 111 -11.59 8.83 10.74
N LYS A 112 -10.60 9.31 11.49
CA LYS A 112 -10.49 10.71 11.89
C LYS A 112 -9.36 11.41 11.17
N SER A 113 -9.47 12.73 10.99
CA SER A 113 -8.40 13.54 10.43
C SER A 113 -7.18 13.58 11.37
N LEU A 114 -5.99 13.82 10.80
CA LEU A 114 -4.76 13.98 11.59
C LEU A 114 -4.85 15.10 12.61
N GLU A 115 -5.57 16.20 12.30
CA GLU A 115 -5.80 17.31 13.24
C GLU A 115 -6.54 16.84 14.48
N ASN A 116 -7.52 15.97 14.32
CA ASN A 116 -8.27 15.39 15.43
C ASN A 116 -7.47 14.36 16.22
N ILE A 117 -6.50 13.70 15.58
CA ILE A 117 -5.61 12.73 16.23
C ILE A 117 -4.47 13.47 16.97
N GLY A 118 -3.95 14.54 16.38
CA GLY A 118 -2.76 15.23 16.89
C GLY A 118 -3.02 16.26 18.00
N ASN A 119 -4.27 16.70 18.12
CA ASN A 119 -4.51 17.90 18.93
C ASN A 119 -4.92 17.64 20.36
N ASN A 120 -5.24 16.43 20.78
CA ASN A 120 -5.87 16.50 22.03
C ASN A 120 -6.06 15.41 23.00
N SER A 121 -5.89 14.21 22.83
CA SER A 121 -6.15 13.35 23.97
C SER A 121 -5.06 12.32 24.21
N THR A 122 -4.81 12.07 25.46
CA THR A 122 -4.01 10.92 25.90
C THR A 122 -4.49 9.64 25.23
N LEU A 123 -5.81 9.49 25.06
CA LEU A 123 -6.43 8.36 24.39
C LEU A 123 -6.03 8.26 22.91
N GLU A 124 -6.04 9.36 22.17
CA GLU A 124 -5.66 9.36 20.74
C GLU A 124 -4.19 9.07 20.54
N GLN A 125 -3.32 9.55 21.44
CA GLN A 125 -1.91 9.19 21.47
C GLN A 125 -1.70 7.70 21.81
N GLU A 126 -2.48 7.16 22.73
CA GLU A 126 -2.46 5.74 23.08
C GLU A 126 -2.91 4.88 21.89
N ILE A 127 -3.95 5.29 21.16
CA ILE A 127 -4.42 4.60 19.95
C ILE A 127 -3.36 4.63 18.86
N VAL A 128 -2.72 5.77 18.61
CA VAL A 128 -1.60 5.87 17.65
C VAL A 128 -0.48 4.93 18.06
N SER A 129 -0.08 4.95 19.32
CA SER A 129 0.96 4.06 19.83
C SER A 129 0.57 2.59 19.72
N ALA A 130 -0.69 2.25 20.01
CA ALA A 130 -1.19 0.89 19.90
C ALA A 130 -1.26 0.40 18.45
N SER A 131 -1.63 1.26 17.49
CA SER A 131 -1.63 0.91 16.08
C SER A 131 -0.23 0.66 15.54
N LEU A 132 0.76 1.43 15.98
CA LEU A 132 2.16 1.21 15.62
C LEU A 132 2.70 -0.13 16.15
N LEU A 133 2.10 -0.66 17.21
CA LEU A 133 2.42 -1.98 17.78
C LEU A 133 1.50 -3.10 17.26
N ASN A 134 0.67 -2.84 16.24
CA ASN A 134 -0.34 -3.77 15.72
C ASN A 134 -1.37 -4.24 16.79
N LYS A 135 -1.67 -3.39 17.76
CA LYS A 135 -2.57 -3.66 18.89
C LYS A 135 -3.67 -2.61 18.97
N VAL A 136 -4.49 -2.53 17.93
CA VAL A 136 -5.60 -1.57 17.88
C VAL A 136 -6.82 -2.15 18.58
N ASN A 137 -7.34 -1.43 19.55
CA ASN A 137 -8.53 -1.81 20.33
C ASN A 137 -9.73 -0.88 20.08
N ASP A 138 -9.55 0.25 19.41
CA ASP A 138 -10.63 1.22 19.17
C ASP A 138 -10.94 1.36 17.68
N PHE A 139 -11.94 0.63 17.23
CA PHE A 139 -12.45 0.68 15.86
C PHE A 139 -13.24 1.96 15.53
N SER A 140 -13.50 2.84 16.49
CA SER A 140 -14.14 4.14 16.23
C SER A 140 -13.20 5.12 15.56
N VAL A 141 -11.89 4.97 15.78
CA VAL A 141 -10.85 5.85 15.26
C VAL A 141 -10.11 5.21 14.07
N VAL A 142 -9.90 3.91 14.14
CA VAL A 142 -9.13 3.18 13.12
C VAL A 142 -9.72 1.79 12.89
N GLU A 143 -9.70 1.34 11.64
CA GLU A 143 -9.95 -0.05 11.26
C GLU A 143 -8.63 -0.71 10.89
N GLN A 144 -8.47 -1.98 11.28
CA GLN A 144 -7.31 -2.78 10.96
C GLN A 144 -7.70 -4.11 10.35
N SER A 145 -7.01 -4.48 9.28
CA SER A 145 -7.02 -5.82 8.70
C SER A 145 -5.59 -6.33 8.59
N THR A 146 -5.35 -7.60 8.85
CA THR A 146 -4.01 -8.19 8.84
C THR A 146 -3.98 -9.43 7.98
N TYR A 147 -2.98 -9.53 7.12
CA TYR A 147 -2.80 -10.63 6.16
C TYR A 147 -1.38 -11.16 6.21
N THR A 148 -1.24 -12.48 6.17
CA THR A 148 0.06 -13.11 5.92
C THR A 148 0.46 -12.90 4.45
N GLU A 149 1.76 -12.99 4.15
CA GLU A 149 2.29 -12.89 2.78
C GLU A 149 1.58 -13.89 1.84
N MET A 150 1.39 -15.13 2.28
CA MET A 150 0.66 -16.16 1.52
C MET A 150 -0.80 -15.78 1.24
N GLN A 151 -1.50 -15.16 2.19
CA GLN A 151 -2.86 -14.68 1.99
C GLN A 151 -2.92 -13.54 0.97
N ILE A 152 -1.96 -12.62 1.02
CA ILE A 152 -1.84 -11.53 0.03
C ILE A 152 -1.62 -12.13 -1.36
N GLU A 153 -0.69 -13.08 -1.53
CA GLU A 153 -0.43 -13.75 -2.81
C GLU A 153 -1.67 -14.47 -3.33
N ASN A 154 -2.36 -15.20 -2.48
CA ASN A 154 -3.60 -15.89 -2.85
C ASN A 154 -4.70 -14.92 -3.30
N LEU A 155 -4.89 -13.80 -2.58
CA LEU A 155 -5.84 -12.75 -2.99
C LEU A 155 -5.42 -12.11 -4.32
N LYS A 156 -4.13 -11.86 -4.52
CA LYS A 156 -3.60 -11.34 -5.79
C LYS A 156 -3.83 -12.29 -6.95
N SER A 157 -3.72 -13.60 -6.73
CA SER A 157 -4.03 -14.62 -7.76
C SER A 157 -5.50 -14.57 -8.22
N LEU A 158 -6.39 -14.13 -7.36
CA LEU A 158 -7.79 -13.84 -7.68
C LEU A 158 -8.01 -12.46 -8.31
N ASN A 159 -6.95 -11.72 -8.64
CA ASN A 159 -6.97 -10.33 -9.12
C ASN A 159 -7.57 -9.32 -8.13
N ILE A 160 -7.54 -9.61 -6.84
CA ILE A 160 -7.95 -8.66 -5.82
C ILE A 160 -6.84 -7.60 -5.69
N SER A 161 -7.22 -6.32 -5.73
CA SER A 161 -6.26 -5.22 -5.58
C SER A 161 -5.85 -5.02 -4.12
N TYR A 162 -4.68 -4.39 -3.89
CA TYR A 162 -4.24 -4.03 -2.53
C TYR A 162 -5.22 -3.09 -1.82
N ASN A 163 -6.00 -2.29 -2.56
CA ASN A 163 -7.04 -1.44 -1.98
C ASN A 163 -8.09 -2.24 -1.20
N ALA A 164 -8.40 -3.46 -1.60
CA ALA A 164 -9.38 -4.28 -0.92
C ALA A 164 -8.89 -4.78 0.46
N MET A 165 -7.57 -4.84 0.66
CA MET A 165 -6.95 -5.38 1.87
C MET A 165 -7.07 -4.46 3.09
N PHE A 166 -7.60 -3.25 2.91
CA PHE A 166 -7.98 -2.37 4.02
C PHE A 166 -9.27 -2.81 4.73
N HIS A 167 -9.94 -3.82 4.20
CA HIS A 167 -11.13 -4.43 4.76
C HIS A 167 -10.92 -5.94 4.85
N ASP A 168 -11.70 -6.63 5.69
CA ASP A 168 -11.65 -8.09 5.73
C ASP A 168 -12.21 -8.69 4.43
N VAL A 169 -11.30 -9.27 3.63
CA VAL A 169 -11.62 -9.95 2.37
C VAL A 169 -11.15 -11.41 2.37
N LEU A 170 -10.75 -11.95 3.52
CA LEU A 170 -10.28 -13.35 3.62
C LEU A 170 -11.36 -14.36 3.23
N TRP A 171 -12.63 -14.03 3.45
CA TRP A 171 -13.77 -14.85 3.04
C TRP A 171 -13.77 -15.17 1.53
N LEU A 172 -13.11 -14.35 0.69
CA LEU A 172 -12.97 -14.64 -0.75
C LEU A 172 -12.13 -15.90 -0.99
N LEU A 173 -11.17 -16.20 -0.12
CA LEU A 173 -10.36 -17.41 -0.22
C LEU A 173 -11.17 -18.66 0.09
N ASP A 174 -12.17 -18.56 0.97
CA ASP A 174 -13.05 -19.68 1.35
C ASP A 174 -13.99 -20.08 0.21
N ILE A 175 -14.33 -19.12 -0.66
CA ILE A 175 -15.23 -19.35 -1.79
C ILE A 175 -14.53 -19.33 -3.15
N LYS A 176 -13.19 -19.29 -3.18
CA LYS A 176 -12.40 -19.11 -4.42
C LYS A 176 -12.79 -20.07 -5.53
N ASP A 177 -13.08 -21.34 -5.19
CA ASP A 177 -13.44 -22.38 -6.14
C ASP A 177 -14.86 -22.20 -6.73
N LYS A 178 -15.66 -21.32 -6.15
CA LYS A 178 -17.00 -20.93 -6.61
C LYS A 178 -16.98 -19.63 -7.43
N LEU A 179 -15.87 -18.91 -7.44
CA LEU A 179 -15.72 -17.64 -8.13
C LEU A 179 -15.45 -17.89 -9.62
N VAL A 180 -16.20 -17.19 -10.46
CA VAL A 180 -16.02 -17.21 -11.91
C VAL A 180 -15.72 -15.78 -12.36
N PRO A 181 -14.64 -15.57 -13.15
CA PRO A 181 -14.34 -14.23 -13.65
C PRO A 181 -15.49 -13.68 -14.51
N LEU A 182 -15.93 -12.46 -14.22
CA LEU A 182 -17.03 -11.83 -14.97
C LEU A 182 -16.78 -11.82 -16.49
N LYS A 183 -15.53 -11.68 -16.90
CA LYS A 183 -15.12 -11.73 -18.33
C LYS A 183 -15.46 -13.06 -19.02
N SER A 184 -15.58 -14.17 -18.27
CA SER A 184 -15.91 -15.48 -18.86
C SER A 184 -17.38 -15.59 -19.20
N LEU A 185 -18.21 -14.79 -18.55
CA LEU A 185 -19.67 -14.78 -18.71
C LEU A 185 -20.15 -13.62 -19.59
N PHE A 186 -19.47 -12.48 -19.52
CA PHE A 186 -19.90 -11.23 -20.15
C PHE A 186 -18.75 -10.53 -20.86
N LYS A 187 -19.05 -9.84 -21.95
CA LYS A 187 -18.14 -8.88 -22.57
C LYS A 187 -18.21 -7.58 -21.78
N VAL A 188 -17.09 -7.18 -21.18
CA VAL A 188 -16.98 -5.93 -20.41
C VAL A 188 -16.32 -4.88 -21.29
N PHE A 189 -17.01 -3.78 -21.55
CA PHE A 189 -16.52 -2.67 -22.33
C PHE A 189 -16.39 -1.42 -21.45
N ARG A 190 -15.40 -0.61 -21.77
CA ARG A 190 -15.33 0.74 -21.24
C ARG A 190 -16.40 1.57 -21.96
N GLY A 191 -17.28 2.24 -21.21
CA GLY A 191 -18.24 3.16 -21.78
C GLY A 191 -17.55 4.31 -22.57
N SER A 192 -18.27 4.93 -23.49
CA SER A 192 -17.78 6.10 -24.21
C SER A 192 -17.50 7.25 -23.23
N ARG A 193 -16.31 7.87 -23.34
CA ARG A 193 -16.06 9.14 -22.67
C ARG A 193 -16.82 10.23 -23.42
N ARG A 194 -17.61 11.03 -22.71
CA ARG A 194 -18.07 12.31 -23.25
C ARG A 194 -16.85 13.17 -23.54
N GLY A 195 -16.72 13.63 -24.76
CA GLY A 195 -15.58 14.44 -25.16
C GLY A 195 -15.61 15.85 -24.58
N TRP A 196 -16.81 16.36 -24.29
CA TRP A 196 -17.02 17.74 -23.86
C TRP A 196 -18.36 17.84 -23.13
N ASP A 197 -18.32 18.07 -21.83
CA ASP A 197 -19.50 18.08 -20.97
C ASP A 197 -20.34 19.38 -21.11
N GLU A 198 -19.75 20.47 -21.66
CA GLU A 198 -20.45 21.74 -21.89
C GLU A 198 -21.44 21.72 -23.08
N LEU A 199 -21.48 20.64 -23.84
CA LEU A 199 -22.38 20.48 -24.99
C LEU A 199 -23.68 19.72 -24.66
N PHE A 200 -23.85 19.31 -23.43
CA PHE A 200 -24.99 18.56 -22.89
C PHE A 200 -25.46 19.17 -21.58
#